data_aa6e0e02878e03de21ee4e6234dff553
#
_entry.id   aa6e0e02878e03de21ee4e6234dff553
#
_cell.length_a   1.000
_cell.length_b   1.000
_cell.length_c   1.000
_cell.angle_alpha   90.00
_cell.angle_beta   90.00
_cell.angle_gamma   90.00
#
_symmetry.space_group_name_H-M   'P 1'
#
loop_
_entity.id
_entity.type
_entity.pdbx_description
1 polymer ?
#
loop_
_entity_poly.entity_id
_entity_poly.type
_entity_poly.pdbx_seq_one_letter_code
_entity_poly.pdbx_strand_id
1 'polypeptide(L)'
;MKGIDLVRTICLSVCLALGTMAMADDDANAQLPARVNVNTADADTIALVLDGVGRRRAEAIVAYREQHGRFRDAAELVNVKGIGMTTITLNEEKIVVQD
;
A
#
# COMPACT_ATOMS: atom_id res chain seq x y z
N MET A 1 -29.15 -1.50 46.11
CA MET A 1 -29.77 -1.08 44.85
C MET A 1 -28.89 -0.12 44.06
N LYS A 2 -28.35 0.89 44.70
CA LYS A 2 -27.52 1.84 44.04
C LYS A 2 -26.24 1.22 43.47
N GLY A 3 -25.69 0.26 44.20
CA GLY A 3 -24.50 -0.40 43.72
C GLY A 3 -24.73 -1.23 42.46
N ILE A 4 -25.92 -1.79 42.37
CA ILE A 4 -26.26 -2.59 41.21
C ILE A 4 -26.32 -1.75 39.97
N ASP A 5 -26.84 -0.55 40.09
CA ASP A 5 -26.94 0.35 38.93
C ASP A 5 -25.55 0.75 38.42
N LEU A 6 -24.63 1.00 39.34
CA LEU A 6 -23.27 1.36 38.96
C LEU A 6 -22.59 0.23 38.21
N VAL A 7 -22.84 -0.99 38.69
CA VAL A 7 -22.23 -2.16 38.05
C VAL A 7 -22.69 -2.28 36.59
N ARG A 8 -23.99 -2.10 36.40
CA ARG A 8 -24.52 -2.19 35.04
C ARG A 8 -23.93 -1.14 34.13
N THR A 9 -23.77 0.05 34.65
CA THR A 9 -23.18 1.12 33.86
C THR A 9 -21.77 0.80 33.42
N ILE A 10 -20.98 0.23 34.31
CA ILE A 10 -19.61 -0.13 34.00
C ILE A 10 -19.57 -1.21 32.93
N CYS A 11 -20.47 -2.17 32.99
CA CYS A 11 -20.50 -3.23 32.00
C CYS A 11 -20.75 -2.67 30.58
N LEU A 12 -21.66 -1.73 30.51
CA LEU A 12 -21.96 -1.12 29.20
C LEU A 12 -20.73 -0.43 28.62
N SER A 13 -19.99 0.24 29.47
CA SER A 13 -18.79 0.93 29.00
C SER A 13 -17.78 -0.04 28.43
N VAL A 14 -17.61 -1.17 29.08
CA VAL A 14 -16.66 -2.16 28.62
C VAL A 14 -17.05 -2.69 27.25
N CYS A 15 -18.32 -2.94 27.06
CA CYS A 15 -18.79 -3.45 25.78
C CYS A 15 -18.49 -2.49 24.63
N LEU A 16 -18.63 -1.20 24.87
CA LEU A 16 -18.36 -0.21 23.87
C LEU A 16 -16.88 -0.23 23.48
N ALA A 17 -16.01 -0.39 24.45
CA ALA A 17 -14.58 -0.42 24.17
C ALA A 17 -14.23 -1.60 23.26
N LEU A 18 -14.83 -2.74 23.52
CA LEU A 18 -14.58 -3.91 22.70
C LEU A 18 -15.03 -3.70 21.26
N GLY A 19 -16.16 -3.06 21.09
CA GLY A 19 -16.65 -2.77 19.75
C GLY A 19 -15.68 -1.92 18.95
N THR A 20 -15.06 -0.95 19.61
CA THR A 20 -14.10 -0.09 18.94
C THR A 20 -12.90 -0.88 18.43
N MET A 21 -12.44 -1.84 19.21
CA MET A 21 -11.30 -2.64 18.80
C MET A 21 -11.62 -3.49 17.57
N ALA A 22 -12.84 -3.99 17.49
CA ALA A 22 -13.25 -4.79 16.34
C ALA A 22 -13.18 -3.97 15.05
N MET A 23 -13.53 -2.70 15.11
CA MET A 23 -13.46 -1.85 13.94
C MET A 23 -12.03 -1.64 13.48
N ALA A 24 -11.09 -1.54 14.39
CA ALA A 24 -9.69 -1.40 14.04
C ALA A 24 -9.20 -2.62 13.28
N ASP A 25 -9.67 -3.80 13.64
CA ASP A 25 -9.27 -5.02 12.96
C ASP A 25 -9.77 -5.03 11.52
N ASP A 26 -10.93 -4.48 11.27
CA ASP A 26 -11.46 -4.42 9.93
C ASP A 26 -10.57 -3.56 9.03
N ASP A 27 -10.03 -2.49 9.57
CA ASP A 27 -9.15 -1.64 8.81
C ASP A 27 -7.85 -2.36 8.43
N ALA A 28 -7.39 -3.25 9.27
CA ALA A 28 -6.18 -3.99 9.00
C ALA A 28 -6.32 -4.90 7.79
N ASN A 29 -7.54 -5.21 7.40
CA ASN A 29 -7.79 -6.06 6.24
C ASN A 29 -7.93 -5.26 4.95
N ALA A 30 -7.69 -3.98 4.99
CA ALA A 30 -7.77 -3.15 3.81
C ALA A 30 -6.86 -3.74 2.73
N GLN A 31 -7.35 -3.79 1.52
CA GLN A 31 -6.63 -4.41 0.44
C GLN A 31 -5.56 -3.48 -0.12
N LEU A 32 -4.56 -4.10 -0.75
CA LEU A 32 -3.53 -3.34 -1.41
C LEU A 32 -4.11 -2.54 -2.57
N PRO A 33 -3.53 -1.39 -2.91
CA PRO A 33 -3.97 -0.65 -4.08
C PRO A 33 -3.85 -1.52 -5.32
N ALA A 34 -4.78 -1.36 -6.25
CA ALA A 34 -4.76 -2.09 -7.51
C ALA A 34 -3.69 -1.53 -8.46
N ARG A 35 -3.29 -0.29 -8.25
CA ARG A 35 -2.33 0.40 -9.10
C ARG A 35 -1.35 1.19 -8.27
N VAL A 36 -0.21 1.51 -8.86
CA VAL A 36 0.79 2.31 -8.17
C VAL A 36 1.40 3.30 -9.16
N ASN A 37 1.54 4.54 -8.70
CA ASN A 37 2.20 5.58 -9.51
C ASN A 37 3.69 5.51 -9.24
N VAL A 38 4.45 5.04 -10.24
CA VAL A 38 5.89 4.85 -10.08
C VAL A 38 6.65 6.16 -9.94
N ASN A 39 6.02 7.28 -10.24
CA ASN A 39 6.64 8.60 -10.08
C ASN A 39 6.51 9.18 -8.68
N THR A 40 5.55 8.72 -7.90
CA THR A 40 5.26 9.30 -6.59
C THR A 40 5.32 8.31 -5.44
N ALA A 41 5.15 7.02 -5.70
CA ALA A 41 5.12 6.02 -4.65
C ALA A 41 6.50 5.74 -4.09
N ASP A 42 6.55 5.27 -2.85
CA ASP A 42 7.81 4.82 -2.28
C ASP A 42 8.12 3.40 -2.69
N ALA A 43 9.35 2.96 -2.42
CA ALA A 43 9.81 1.64 -2.83
C ALA A 43 8.97 0.52 -2.22
N ASP A 44 8.56 0.67 -0.97
CA ASP A 44 7.78 -0.37 -0.32
C ASP A 44 6.43 -0.56 -1.01
N THR A 45 5.76 0.51 -1.36
CA THR A 45 4.48 0.44 -2.04
C THR A 45 4.64 -0.15 -3.43
N ILE A 46 5.66 0.25 -4.16
CA ILE A 46 5.93 -0.30 -5.49
C ILE A 46 6.15 -1.80 -5.40
N ALA A 47 6.95 -2.24 -4.43
CA ALA A 47 7.24 -3.66 -4.26
C ALA A 47 5.99 -4.47 -3.90
N LEU A 48 5.07 -3.88 -3.13
CA LEU A 48 3.85 -4.56 -2.75
C LEU A 48 2.88 -4.71 -3.91
N VAL A 49 2.78 -3.72 -4.76
CA VAL A 49 1.77 -3.70 -5.82
C VAL A 49 2.25 -4.42 -7.08
N LEU A 50 3.50 -4.22 -7.47
CA LEU A 50 4.01 -4.79 -8.71
C LEU A 50 4.56 -6.19 -8.51
N ASP A 51 4.10 -7.12 -9.32
CA ASP A 51 4.54 -8.50 -9.25
C ASP A 51 5.92 -8.65 -9.84
N GLY A 52 6.78 -9.42 -9.16
CA GLY A 52 8.10 -9.74 -9.67
C GLY A 52 9.14 -8.63 -9.54
N VAL A 53 8.77 -7.51 -8.95
CA VAL A 53 9.70 -6.39 -8.80
C VAL A 53 10.53 -6.53 -7.54
N GLY A 54 9.91 -6.79 -6.40
CA GLY A 54 10.62 -6.89 -5.15
C GLY A 54 11.20 -5.58 -4.68
N ARG A 55 11.73 -5.59 -3.46
CA ARG A 55 12.19 -4.35 -2.84
C ARG A 55 13.39 -3.73 -3.53
N ARG A 56 14.36 -4.56 -3.90
CA ARG A 56 15.59 -4.03 -4.50
C ARG A 56 15.32 -3.34 -5.83
N ARG A 57 14.48 -3.95 -6.66
CA ARG A 57 14.13 -3.32 -7.94
C ARG A 57 13.24 -2.12 -7.74
N ALA A 58 12.39 -2.14 -6.74
CA ALA A 58 11.57 -0.99 -6.41
C ALA A 58 12.44 0.19 -5.98
N GLU A 59 13.47 -0.06 -5.20
CA GLU A 59 14.42 0.98 -4.82
C GLU A 59 15.15 1.52 -6.02
N ALA A 60 15.46 0.67 -6.99
CA ALA A 60 16.10 1.10 -8.22
C ALA A 60 15.19 2.01 -9.06
N ILE A 61 13.88 1.73 -9.05
CA ILE A 61 12.90 2.59 -9.71
C ILE A 61 12.91 3.99 -9.07
N VAL A 62 12.88 4.04 -7.75
CA VAL A 62 12.91 5.33 -7.05
C VAL A 62 14.20 6.08 -7.35
N ALA A 63 15.33 5.40 -7.30
CA ALA A 63 16.62 6.03 -7.60
C ALA A 63 16.67 6.56 -9.04
N TYR A 64 16.13 5.79 -9.96
CA TYR A 64 16.12 6.21 -11.36
C TYR A 64 15.34 7.51 -11.55
N ARG A 65 14.13 7.57 -10.99
CA ARG A 65 13.33 8.79 -11.16
C ARG A 65 13.95 10.00 -10.50
N GLU A 66 14.69 9.80 -9.43
CA GLU A 66 15.38 10.91 -8.77
C GLU A 66 16.57 11.42 -9.58
N GLN A 67 17.20 10.55 -10.35
CA GLN A 67 18.34 10.92 -11.16
C GLN A 67 17.97 11.42 -12.54
N HIS A 68 16.94 10.84 -13.14
CA HIS A 68 16.60 11.08 -14.54
C HIS A 68 15.27 11.80 -14.74
N GLY A 69 14.54 12.04 -13.66
CA GLY A 69 13.23 12.67 -13.74
C GLY A 69 12.13 11.63 -13.86
N ARG A 70 10.92 12.13 -13.98
CA ARG A 70 9.74 11.27 -13.94
C ARG A 70 9.68 10.35 -15.17
N PHE A 71 9.06 9.21 -14.98
CA PHE A 71 8.71 8.32 -16.09
C PHE A 71 7.55 8.92 -16.86
N ARG A 72 7.62 8.86 -18.18
CA ARG A 72 6.57 9.39 -19.03
C ARG A 72 5.57 8.32 -19.43
N ASP A 73 6.03 7.08 -19.49
CA ASP A 73 5.15 5.95 -19.72
C ASP A 73 5.72 4.72 -19.05
N ALA A 74 4.92 3.66 -18.99
CA ALA A 74 5.33 2.44 -18.31
C ALA A 74 6.53 1.78 -18.97
N ALA A 75 6.67 1.93 -20.28
CA ALA A 75 7.77 1.30 -21.01
C ALA A 75 9.13 1.85 -20.61
N GLU A 76 9.18 3.07 -20.10
CA GLU A 76 10.46 3.65 -19.65
C GLU A 76 11.06 2.87 -18.48
N LEU A 77 10.27 2.09 -17.77
CA LEU A 77 10.78 1.28 -16.66
C LEU A 77 11.85 0.29 -17.14
N VAL A 78 11.88 -0.03 -18.41
CA VAL A 78 12.91 -0.93 -18.93
C VAL A 78 14.31 -0.36 -18.75
N ASN A 79 14.43 0.94 -18.61
CA ASN A 79 15.71 1.59 -18.38
C ASN A 79 16.22 1.40 -16.95
N VAL A 80 15.38 0.93 -16.06
CA VAL A 80 15.78 0.68 -14.68
C VAL A 80 16.47 -0.67 -14.62
N LYS A 81 17.62 -0.71 -13.98
CA LYS A 81 18.38 -1.96 -13.86
C LYS A 81 17.56 -3.03 -13.17
N GLY A 82 17.45 -4.19 -13.80
CA GLY A 82 16.70 -5.31 -13.25
C GLY A 82 15.25 -5.37 -13.69
N ILE A 83 14.76 -4.37 -14.42
CA ILE A 83 13.39 -4.36 -14.93
C ILE A 83 13.44 -4.64 -16.43
N GLY A 84 12.81 -5.72 -16.84
CA GLY A 84 12.72 -6.08 -18.25
C GLY A 84 11.31 -5.86 -18.78
N MET A 85 11.15 -5.99 -20.09
CA MET A 85 9.84 -5.83 -20.72
C MET A 85 8.83 -6.85 -20.21
N THR A 86 9.26 -8.06 -19.89
CA THR A 86 8.36 -9.08 -19.38
C THR A 86 7.72 -8.61 -18.07
N THR A 87 8.52 -8.03 -17.18
CA THR A 87 8.01 -7.51 -15.93
C THR A 87 7.03 -6.37 -16.16
N ILE A 88 7.33 -5.50 -17.10
CA ILE A 88 6.46 -4.37 -17.42
C ILE A 88 5.13 -4.88 -17.98
N THR A 89 5.18 -5.81 -18.89
CA THR A 89 3.96 -6.37 -19.49
C THR A 89 3.10 -7.07 -18.44
N LEU A 90 3.74 -7.80 -17.53
CA LEU A 90 3.04 -8.49 -16.45
C LEU A 90 2.27 -7.52 -15.57
N ASN A 91 2.79 -6.31 -15.38
CA ASN A 91 2.21 -5.33 -14.48
C ASN A 91 1.56 -4.15 -15.20
N GLU A 92 1.31 -4.28 -16.49
CA GLU A 92 0.87 -3.16 -17.31
C GLU A 92 -0.36 -2.45 -16.75
N GLU A 93 -1.31 -3.20 -16.24
CA GLU A 93 -2.54 -2.62 -15.70
C GLU A 93 -2.34 -1.98 -14.34
N LYS A 94 -1.23 -2.30 -13.68
CA LYS A 94 -0.96 -1.79 -12.33
C LYS A 94 -0.07 -0.56 -12.32
N ILE A 95 0.63 -0.29 -13.41
CA ILE A 95 1.58 0.80 -13.50
C ILE A 95 0.89 2.08 -13.94
N VAL A 96 1.05 3.13 -13.15
CA VAL A 96 0.53 4.46 -13.44
C VAL A 96 1.70 5.43 -13.43
N VAL A 97 1.73 6.36 -14.39
CA VAL A 97 2.77 7.39 -14.46
C VAL A 97 2.21 8.81 -14.31
N GLN A 98 0.89 8.94 -14.27
CA GLN A 98 0.23 10.23 -14.08
C GLN A 98 -0.81 10.11 -12.97
N ASP A 99 -1.06 11.21 -12.29
CA ASP A 99 -2.10 11.25 -11.25
C ASP A 99 -3.50 11.37 -11.82
#